data_ade29cff2b3d9b85193f16bdb9146559
#
_entry.id   ade29cff2b3d9b85193f16bdb9146559
#
_cell.length_a   1.000
_cell.length_b   1.000
_cell.length_c   1.000
_cell.angle_alpha   90.00
_cell.angle_beta   90.00
_cell.angle_gamma   90.00
#
_symmetry.space_group_name_H-M   'P 1'
#
loop_
_entity.id
_entity.type
_entity.pdbx_description
1 polymer ?
#
loop_
_entity_poly.entity_id
_entity_poly.type
_entity_poly.pdbx_seq_one_letter_code
_entity_poly.pdbx_strand_id
1 'polypeptide(L)'
;MRLILFLSLIAYFSTSYAQGFFEQRYRGWLWFEEKELLKELEKQQEALVIEQQREQEYVKARQEVEQFSKELESLKFMMIRYPENIEHARRYKEKEASMLDNSLKLAHTFRMVNFLYPETINLIDSPINLYGRRIKEDIDQQELASKLKLLATQIELFVFFSSNCPYCIALEPVLNDFAKKYGFKVEAVSLDGSISKYFKTYQNQEIAEKLNLQKAPTIVAVTNDSNIHFELIRGTASMSELEEAGLLASEYLSNYPNNTENILKVTENGN
;
A
#
# COMPACT_ATOMS: atom_id res chain seq x y z
N MET A 1 69.82 1.70 -19.50
CA MET A 1 69.03 1.57 -18.27
C MET A 1 67.64 0.98 -18.49
N ARG A 2 66.95 1.18 -19.62
CA ARG A 2 65.60 0.60 -19.90
C ARG A 2 65.55 -0.91 -20.19
N LEU A 3 66.65 -1.48 -20.75
CA LEU A 3 66.74 -2.89 -21.14
C LEU A 3 66.94 -3.83 -19.93
N ILE A 4 67.59 -3.36 -18.88
CA ILE A 4 67.87 -4.15 -17.66
C ILE A 4 66.60 -4.28 -16.82
N LEU A 5 65.72 -3.27 -16.82
CA LEU A 5 64.42 -3.31 -16.12
C LEU A 5 63.43 -4.30 -16.77
N PHE A 6 63.48 -4.45 -18.11
CA PHE A 6 62.63 -5.42 -18.83
C PHE A 6 63.05 -6.88 -18.56
N LEU A 7 64.35 -7.14 -18.49
CA LEU A 7 64.86 -8.49 -18.17
C LEU A 7 64.58 -8.89 -16.72
N SER A 8 64.59 -7.93 -15.78
CA SER A 8 64.19 -8.21 -14.38
C SER A 8 62.72 -8.48 -14.20
N LEU A 9 61.84 -7.85 -15.01
CA LEU A 9 60.41 -8.09 -15.00
C LEU A 9 60.01 -9.47 -15.55
N ILE A 10 60.71 -9.93 -16.58
CA ILE A 10 60.54 -11.28 -17.19
C ILE A 10 61.00 -12.36 -16.22
N ALA A 11 62.10 -12.14 -15.49
CA ALA A 11 62.59 -13.07 -14.48
C ALA A 11 61.64 -13.17 -13.26
N TYR A 12 60.95 -12.09 -12.87
CA TYR A 12 59.99 -12.10 -11.79
C TYR A 12 58.71 -12.84 -12.15
N PHE A 13 58.26 -12.75 -13.41
CA PHE A 13 57.08 -13.47 -13.90
C PHE A 13 57.31 -14.98 -14.02
N SER A 14 58.53 -15.41 -14.40
CA SER A 14 58.87 -16.84 -14.52
C SER A 14 59.06 -17.53 -13.17
N THR A 15 59.44 -16.82 -12.12
CA THR A 15 59.56 -17.42 -10.77
C THR A 15 58.19 -17.61 -10.08
N SER A 16 57.20 -16.77 -10.36
CA SER A 16 55.86 -16.93 -9.81
C SER A 16 55.12 -18.16 -10.36
N TYR A 17 55.36 -18.51 -11.63
CA TYR A 17 54.80 -19.72 -12.24
C TYR A 17 55.51 -21.00 -11.76
N ALA A 18 56.81 -20.94 -11.47
CA ALA A 18 57.56 -22.09 -11.01
C ALA A 18 57.25 -22.48 -9.55
N GLN A 19 56.93 -21.52 -8.67
CA GLN A 19 56.57 -21.82 -7.28
C GLN A 19 55.23 -22.58 -7.18
N GLY A 20 54.23 -22.22 -7.96
CA GLY A 20 52.96 -22.94 -8.02
C GLY A 20 53.09 -24.40 -8.47
N PHE A 21 54.03 -24.69 -9.39
CA PHE A 21 54.29 -26.03 -9.92
C PHE A 21 54.94 -26.95 -8.88
N PHE A 22 55.79 -26.41 -7.98
CA PHE A 22 56.50 -27.21 -6.96
C PHE A 22 55.65 -27.44 -5.69
N GLU A 23 54.74 -26.55 -5.34
CA GLU A 23 53.85 -26.74 -4.21
C GLU A 23 52.77 -27.80 -4.48
N GLN A 24 52.44 -28.07 -5.74
CA GLN A 24 51.45 -29.10 -6.14
C GLN A 24 52.02 -30.51 -6.22
N ARG A 25 53.24 -30.72 -5.78
CA ARG A 25 54.01 -31.99 -5.89
C ARG A 25 53.41 -33.19 -5.22
N TYR A 26 52.38 -33.00 -4.40
CA TYR A 26 51.72 -34.05 -3.64
C TYR A 26 50.22 -34.28 -4.03
N ARG A 27 49.71 -33.55 -5.01
CA ARG A 27 48.39 -33.80 -5.60
C ARG A 27 48.56 -34.77 -6.75
N GLY A 28 47.88 -35.90 -6.64
CA GLY A 28 47.94 -36.98 -7.60
C GLY A 28 47.82 -36.56 -9.06
N TRP A 29 48.27 -37.40 -9.94
CA TRP A 29 48.55 -37.23 -11.37
C TRP A 29 47.64 -36.20 -12.08
N LEU A 30 48.22 -35.25 -12.83
CA LEU A 30 47.67 -34.09 -13.56
C LEU A 30 46.29 -34.31 -14.27
N TRP A 31 46.03 -35.50 -14.73
CA TRP A 31 44.75 -35.80 -15.41
C TRP A 31 43.53 -35.99 -14.48
N PHE A 32 43.72 -36.12 -13.18
CA PHE A 32 42.61 -36.15 -12.23
C PHE A 32 42.11 -34.73 -11.90
N GLU A 33 43.06 -33.78 -11.79
CA GLU A 33 42.73 -32.35 -11.58
C GLU A 33 42.12 -31.74 -12.86
N GLU A 34 42.62 -32.14 -14.03
CA GLU A 34 42.08 -31.75 -15.34
C GLU A 34 40.64 -32.23 -15.50
N LYS A 35 40.32 -33.41 -15.03
CA LYS A 35 38.96 -33.99 -15.08
C LYS A 35 37.98 -33.30 -14.11
N GLU A 36 38.44 -32.85 -12.94
CA GLU A 36 37.66 -32.02 -12.02
C GLU A 36 37.40 -30.63 -12.56
N LEU A 37 38.45 -30.01 -13.11
CA LEU A 37 38.37 -28.70 -13.76
C LEU A 37 37.41 -28.70 -14.96
N LEU A 38 37.48 -29.75 -15.80
CA LEU A 38 36.53 -29.89 -16.91
C LEU A 38 35.08 -30.04 -16.44
N LYS A 39 34.82 -30.82 -15.39
CA LYS A 39 33.50 -30.93 -14.80
C LYS A 39 32.99 -29.59 -14.22
N GLU A 40 33.89 -28.82 -13.62
CA GLU A 40 33.54 -27.48 -13.09
C GLU A 40 33.20 -26.53 -14.23
N LEU A 41 33.98 -26.55 -15.32
CA LEU A 41 33.72 -25.76 -16.53
C LEU A 41 32.42 -26.16 -17.24
N GLU A 42 32.14 -27.47 -17.34
CA GLU A 42 30.87 -27.97 -17.86
C GLU A 42 29.67 -27.47 -17.03
N LYS A 43 29.75 -27.55 -15.69
CA LYS A 43 28.71 -27.01 -14.80
C LYS A 43 28.51 -25.50 -14.96
N GLN A 44 29.61 -24.74 -15.08
CA GLN A 44 29.55 -23.32 -15.31
C GLN A 44 28.91 -22.98 -16.67
N GLN A 45 29.24 -23.74 -17.72
CA GLN A 45 28.64 -23.59 -19.05
C GLN A 45 27.14 -23.93 -19.00
N GLU A 46 26.76 -25.05 -18.36
CA GLU A 46 25.33 -25.39 -18.16
C GLU A 46 24.59 -24.31 -17.40
N ALA A 47 25.17 -23.77 -16.31
CA ALA A 47 24.57 -22.69 -15.54
C ALA A 47 24.38 -21.41 -16.40
N LEU A 48 25.36 -21.06 -17.24
CA LEU A 48 25.27 -19.92 -18.15
C LEU A 48 24.19 -20.13 -19.22
N VAL A 49 24.07 -21.34 -19.77
CA VAL A 49 23.01 -21.67 -20.75
C VAL A 49 21.63 -21.56 -20.09
N ILE A 50 21.45 -22.09 -18.89
CA ILE A 50 20.20 -22.00 -18.13
C ILE A 50 19.86 -20.53 -17.84
N GLU A 51 20.85 -19.72 -17.44
CA GLU A 51 20.66 -18.29 -17.18
C GLU A 51 20.23 -17.53 -18.44
N GLN A 52 20.89 -17.80 -19.59
CA GLN A 52 20.51 -17.20 -20.88
C GLN A 52 19.12 -17.60 -21.33
N GLN A 53 18.73 -18.87 -21.14
CA GLN A 53 17.37 -19.34 -21.44
C GLN A 53 16.34 -18.64 -20.58
N ARG A 54 16.60 -18.50 -19.28
CA ARG A 54 15.75 -17.79 -18.33
C ARG A 54 15.57 -16.33 -18.71
N GLU A 55 16.65 -15.66 -19.09
CA GLU A 55 16.58 -14.27 -19.54
C GLU A 55 15.75 -14.11 -20.81
N GLN A 56 15.91 -15.03 -21.77
CA GLN A 56 15.09 -15.04 -23.00
C GLN A 56 13.60 -15.25 -22.69
N GLU A 57 13.26 -16.17 -21.77
CA GLU A 57 11.89 -16.40 -21.33
C GLU A 57 11.33 -15.14 -20.63
N TYR A 58 12.14 -14.46 -19.85
CA TYR A 58 11.77 -13.21 -19.17
C TYR A 58 11.43 -12.09 -20.15
N VAL A 59 12.30 -11.90 -21.13
CA VAL A 59 12.11 -10.89 -22.18
C VAL A 59 10.85 -11.18 -22.99
N LYS A 60 10.63 -12.44 -23.37
CA LYS A 60 9.45 -12.87 -24.11
C LYS A 60 8.17 -12.65 -23.30
N ALA A 61 8.14 -13.09 -22.04
CA ALA A 61 6.99 -12.92 -21.16
C ALA A 61 6.65 -11.43 -20.95
N ARG A 62 7.67 -10.59 -20.79
CA ARG A 62 7.51 -9.14 -20.67
C ARG A 62 6.87 -8.55 -21.94
N GLN A 63 7.38 -8.91 -23.11
CA GLN A 63 6.84 -8.43 -24.39
C GLN A 63 5.38 -8.84 -24.59
N GLU A 64 5.02 -10.08 -24.25
CA GLU A 64 3.64 -10.57 -24.33
C GLU A 64 2.69 -9.79 -23.42
N VAL A 65 3.11 -9.51 -22.17
CA VAL A 65 2.33 -8.71 -21.22
C VAL A 65 2.18 -7.26 -21.69
N GLU A 66 3.25 -6.64 -22.16
CA GLU A 66 3.23 -5.27 -22.69
C GLU A 66 2.32 -5.16 -23.93
N GLN A 67 2.38 -6.14 -24.82
CA GLN A 67 1.52 -6.18 -26.00
C GLN A 67 0.04 -6.33 -25.61
N PHE A 68 -0.26 -7.22 -24.67
CA PHE A 68 -1.61 -7.43 -24.15
C PHE A 68 -2.17 -6.15 -23.53
N SER A 69 -1.37 -5.46 -22.71
CA SER A 69 -1.74 -4.20 -22.06
C SER A 69 -2.04 -3.09 -23.06
N LYS A 70 -1.20 -2.91 -24.09
CA LYS A 70 -1.40 -1.94 -25.16
C LYS A 70 -2.67 -2.22 -25.97
N GLU A 71 -2.94 -3.48 -26.24
CA GLU A 71 -4.15 -3.88 -26.97
C GLU A 71 -5.41 -3.62 -26.13
N LEU A 72 -5.41 -3.99 -24.86
CA LEU A 72 -6.53 -3.73 -23.93
C LEU A 72 -6.80 -2.21 -23.80
N GLU A 73 -5.74 -1.42 -23.66
CA GLU A 73 -5.85 0.04 -23.60
C GLU A 73 -6.43 0.64 -24.89
N SER A 74 -5.97 0.17 -26.05
CA SER A 74 -6.49 0.60 -27.35
C SER A 74 -7.98 0.27 -27.50
N LEU A 75 -8.41 -0.92 -27.12
CA LEU A 75 -9.81 -1.34 -27.12
C LEU A 75 -10.66 -0.49 -26.16
N LYS A 76 -10.12 -0.15 -24.98
CA LYS A 76 -10.75 0.74 -24.02
C LYS A 76 -10.99 2.13 -24.61
N PHE A 77 -10.00 2.71 -25.29
CA PHE A 77 -10.14 4.01 -25.92
C PHE A 77 -11.19 4.00 -27.03
N MET A 78 -11.23 2.93 -27.84
CA MET A 78 -12.25 2.80 -28.88
C MET A 78 -13.65 2.71 -28.30
N MET A 79 -13.84 1.95 -27.22
CA MET A 79 -15.13 1.85 -26.52
C MET A 79 -15.56 3.20 -25.95
N ILE A 80 -14.64 3.94 -25.31
CA ILE A 80 -14.95 5.26 -24.71
C ILE A 80 -15.25 6.29 -25.79
N ARG A 81 -14.50 6.28 -26.90
CA ARG A 81 -14.67 7.26 -27.98
C ARG A 81 -15.95 7.06 -28.78
N TYR A 82 -16.39 5.81 -28.91
CA TYR A 82 -17.58 5.41 -29.68
C TYR A 82 -18.53 4.58 -28.79
N PRO A 83 -19.19 5.19 -27.79
CA PRO A 83 -19.95 4.48 -26.77
C PRO A 83 -21.19 3.77 -27.31
N GLU A 84 -21.72 4.21 -28.45
CA GLU A 84 -22.87 3.60 -29.11
C GLU A 84 -22.49 2.37 -29.97
N ASN A 85 -21.21 2.15 -30.21
CA ASN A 85 -20.74 1.04 -31.02
C ASN A 85 -20.57 -0.22 -30.14
N ILE A 86 -21.58 -1.08 -30.19
CA ILE A 86 -21.64 -2.34 -29.43
C ILE A 86 -20.44 -3.25 -29.74
N GLU A 87 -19.93 -3.24 -30.99
CA GLU A 87 -18.79 -4.06 -31.37
C GLU A 87 -17.49 -3.67 -30.66
N HIS A 88 -17.26 -2.37 -30.44
CA HIS A 88 -16.10 -1.91 -29.65
C HIS A 88 -16.21 -2.36 -28.20
N ALA A 89 -17.39 -2.24 -27.60
CA ALA A 89 -17.65 -2.69 -26.24
C ALA A 89 -17.49 -4.22 -26.12
N ARG A 90 -17.97 -4.99 -27.12
CA ARG A 90 -17.83 -6.44 -27.17
C ARG A 90 -16.36 -6.86 -27.18
N ARG A 91 -15.55 -6.30 -28.08
CA ARG A 91 -14.11 -6.60 -28.17
C ARG A 91 -13.35 -6.30 -26.87
N TYR A 92 -13.64 -5.15 -26.26
CA TYR A 92 -13.05 -4.80 -24.97
C TYR A 92 -13.42 -5.85 -23.91
N LYS A 93 -14.71 -6.22 -23.80
CA LYS A 93 -15.20 -7.20 -22.84
C LYS A 93 -14.62 -8.59 -23.05
N GLU A 94 -14.43 -9.03 -24.28
CA GLU A 94 -13.76 -10.32 -24.59
C GLU A 94 -12.30 -10.31 -24.09
N LYS A 95 -11.59 -9.21 -24.32
CA LYS A 95 -10.21 -9.09 -23.87
C LYS A 95 -10.11 -9.00 -22.35
N GLU A 96 -11.01 -8.25 -21.69
CA GLU A 96 -11.15 -8.19 -20.25
C GLU A 96 -11.45 -9.57 -19.64
N ALA A 97 -12.35 -10.35 -20.24
CA ALA A 97 -12.66 -11.70 -19.78
C ALA A 97 -11.44 -12.62 -19.82
N SER A 98 -10.61 -12.52 -20.88
CA SER A 98 -9.36 -13.28 -20.96
C SER A 98 -8.35 -12.89 -19.87
N MET A 99 -8.30 -11.62 -19.47
CA MET A 99 -7.49 -11.15 -18.34
C MET A 99 -7.98 -11.74 -17.01
N LEU A 100 -9.30 -11.75 -16.80
CA LEU A 100 -9.91 -12.36 -15.60
C LEU A 100 -9.63 -13.87 -15.52
N ASP A 101 -9.73 -14.61 -16.63
CA ASP A 101 -9.40 -16.02 -16.66
C ASP A 101 -7.94 -16.28 -16.27
N ASN A 102 -7.01 -15.50 -16.80
CA ASN A 102 -5.60 -15.59 -16.43
C ASN A 102 -5.35 -15.23 -14.96
N SER A 103 -6.09 -14.24 -14.44
CA SER A 103 -6.02 -13.87 -13.02
C SER A 103 -6.51 -14.99 -12.09
N LEU A 104 -7.54 -15.72 -12.48
CA LEU A 104 -8.03 -16.90 -11.76
C LEU A 104 -7.01 -18.04 -11.76
N LYS A 105 -6.34 -18.29 -12.90
CA LYS A 105 -5.24 -19.28 -13.00
C LYS A 105 -4.08 -18.89 -12.10
N LEU A 106 -3.69 -17.61 -12.09
CA LEU A 106 -2.64 -17.09 -11.21
C LEU A 106 -3.01 -17.27 -9.74
N ALA A 107 -4.24 -16.93 -9.36
CA ALA A 107 -4.73 -17.11 -7.99
C ALA A 107 -4.72 -18.60 -7.57
N HIS A 108 -5.02 -19.51 -8.50
CA HIS A 108 -4.90 -20.95 -8.24
C HIS A 108 -3.44 -21.36 -8.05
N THR A 109 -2.53 -20.88 -8.91
CA THR A 109 -1.10 -21.14 -8.80
C THR A 109 -0.53 -20.64 -7.47
N PHE A 110 -0.89 -19.43 -7.03
CA PHE A 110 -0.47 -18.91 -5.72
C PHE A 110 -0.97 -19.79 -4.57
N ARG A 111 -2.21 -20.28 -4.63
CA ARG A 111 -2.69 -21.24 -3.61
C ARG A 111 -1.87 -22.52 -3.58
N MET A 112 -1.46 -23.03 -4.74
CA MET A 112 -0.58 -24.21 -4.81
C MET A 112 0.82 -23.94 -4.28
N VAL A 113 1.41 -22.76 -4.61
CA VAL A 113 2.69 -22.33 -4.05
C VAL A 113 2.58 -22.22 -2.52
N ASN A 114 1.55 -21.60 -2.03
CA ASN A 114 1.30 -21.46 -0.60
C ASN A 114 1.13 -22.80 0.12
N PHE A 115 0.58 -23.79 -0.55
CA PHE A 115 0.44 -25.13 -0.01
C PHE A 115 1.78 -25.90 -0.01
N LEU A 116 2.55 -25.80 -1.10
CA LEU A 116 3.80 -26.54 -1.28
C LEU A 116 5.00 -25.89 -0.55
N TYR A 117 4.97 -24.58 -0.40
CA TYR A 117 6.06 -23.74 0.13
C TYR A 117 5.53 -22.76 1.20
N PRO A 118 5.07 -23.30 2.36
CA PRO A 118 4.44 -22.48 3.40
C PRO A 118 5.38 -21.41 3.97
N GLU A 119 6.69 -21.59 3.84
CA GLU A 119 7.72 -20.62 4.27
C GLU A 119 7.72 -19.33 3.43
N THR A 120 7.08 -19.34 2.25
CA THR A 120 6.97 -18.14 1.39
C THR A 120 5.87 -17.18 1.82
N ILE A 121 5.09 -17.54 2.85
CA ILE A 121 3.94 -16.77 3.30
C ILE A 121 4.13 -16.30 4.73
N ASN A 122 3.82 -15.04 4.99
CA ASN A 122 3.60 -14.56 6.33
C ASN A 122 2.19 -14.97 6.82
N LEU A 123 2.07 -16.15 7.40
CA LEU A 123 0.79 -16.69 7.89
C LEU A 123 0.24 -15.94 9.10
N ILE A 124 1.05 -15.12 9.76
CA ILE A 124 0.64 -14.29 10.90
C ILE A 124 -0.15 -13.09 10.40
N ASP A 125 0.41 -12.35 9.45
CA ASP A 125 -0.23 -11.13 8.93
C ASP A 125 -1.25 -11.42 7.82
N SER A 126 -1.09 -12.55 7.12
CA SER A 126 -1.97 -12.94 6.00
C SER A 126 -2.40 -14.40 6.10
N PRO A 127 -3.25 -14.76 7.07
CA PRO A 127 -3.69 -16.13 7.25
C PRO A 127 -4.54 -16.61 6.08
N ILE A 128 -4.22 -17.79 5.54
CA ILE A 128 -4.87 -18.36 4.36
C ILE A 128 -6.14 -19.14 4.68
N ASN A 129 -6.31 -19.62 5.92
CA ASN A 129 -7.50 -20.36 6.33
C ASN A 129 -8.54 -19.45 6.96
N LEU A 130 -9.81 -19.86 6.89
CA LEU A 130 -10.95 -19.08 7.37
C LEU A 130 -10.87 -18.76 8.87
N TYR A 131 -10.39 -19.73 9.67
CA TYR A 131 -10.26 -19.56 11.12
C TYR A 131 -9.20 -18.51 11.47
N GLY A 132 -8.02 -18.60 10.85
CA GLY A 132 -6.94 -17.63 11.04
C GLY A 132 -7.36 -16.22 10.60
N ARG A 133 -8.10 -16.08 9.49
CA ARG A 133 -8.63 -14.78 9.06
C ARG A 133 -9.59 -14.17 10.08
N ARG A 134 -10.50 -14.96 10.66
CA ARG A 134 -11.40 -14.49 11.72
C ARG A 134 -10.64 -14.02 12.95
N ILE A 135 -9.63 -14.81 13.39
CA ILE A 135 -8.78 -14.38 14.52
C ILE A 135 -8.06 -13.07 14.19
N LYS A 136 -7.51 -12.95 12.98
CA LYS A 136 -6.87 -11.70 12.55
C LYS A 136 -7.84 -10.52 12.55
N GLU A 137 -9.03 -10.70 11.99
CA GLU A 137 -10.10 -9.68 12.01
C GLU A 137 -10.47 -9.27 13.45
N ASP A 138 -10.59 -10.24 14.37
CA ASP A 138 -10.87 -9.95 15.78
C ASP A 138 -9.75 -9.16 16.45
N ILE A 139 -8.49 -9.53 16.18
CA ILE A 139 -7.33 -8.80 16.68
C ILE A 139 -7.30 -7.37 16.13
N ASP A 140 -7.48 -7.20 14.82
CA ASP A 140 -7.46 -5.90 14.17
C ASP A 140 -8.61 -5.00 14.68
N GLN A 141 -9.80 -5.58 14.93
CA GLN A 141 -10.91 -4.85 15.54
C GLN A 141 -10.64 -4.44 16.98
N GLN A 142 -9.96 -5.28 17.77
CA GLN A 142 -9.57 -4.93 19.14
C GLN A 142 -8.52 -3.82 19.16
N GLU A 143 -7.56 -3.88 18.24
CA GLU A 143 -6.51 -2.88 18.08
C GLU A 143 -7.11 -1.53 17.65
N LEU A 144 -7.99 -1.53 16.64
CA LEU A 144 -8.77 -0.39 16.21
C LEU A 144 -9.53 0.24 17.37
N ALA A 145 -10.29 -0.58 18.11
CA ALA A 145 -11.09 -0.11 19.23
C ALA A 145 -10.23 0.51 20.34
N SER A 146 -9.06 -0.05 20.60
CA SER A 146 -8.11 0.47 21.59
C SER A 146 -7.55 1.83 21.18
N LYS A 147 -7.14 1.99 19.92
CA LYS A 147 -6.64 3.26 19.37
C LYS A 147 -7.71 4.34 19.38
N LEU A 148 -8.94 4.02 18.96
CA LEU A 148 -10.05 4.98 18.93
C LEU A 148 -10.52 5.37 20.34
N LYS A 149 -10.55 4.46 21.30
CA LYS A 149 -10.83 4.79 22.70
C LYS A 149 -9.78 5.71 23.32
N LEU A 150 -8.52 5.47 22.99
CA LEU A 150 -7.43 6.36 23.42
C LEU A 150 -7.59 7.75 22.81
N LEU A 151 -7.87 7.82 21.50
CA LEU A 151 -8.12 9.08 20.80
C LEU A 151 -9.31 9.84 21.43
N ALA A 152 -10.38 9.16 21.79
CA ALA A 152 -11.56 9.75 22.43
C ALA A 152 -11.24 10.42 23.79
N THR A 153 -10.13 10.08 24.44
CA THR A 153 -9.66 10.79 25.63
C THR A 153 -8.87 12.06 25.31
N GLN A 154 -8.45 12.26 24.06
CA GLN A 154 -7.58 13.36 23.65
C GLN A 154 -8.33 14.44 22.87
N ILE A 155 -9.43 14.08 22.19
CA ILE A 155 -10.20 14.99 21.34
C ILE A 155 -11.68 14.98 21.67
N GLU A 156 -12.35 16.09 21.35
CA GLU A 156 -13.80 16.23 21.29
C GLU A 156 -14.23 16.47 19.84
N LEU A 157 -15.42 15.97 19.49
CA LEU A 157 -15.97 16.10 18.13
C LEU A 157 -17.10 17.14 18.11
N PHE A 158 -17.05 18.02 17.12
CA PHE A 158 -18.10 19.00 16.88
C PHE A 158 -18.72 18.74 15.50
N VAL A 159 -20.01 18.42 15.49
CA VAL A 159 -20.75 18.24 14.24
C VAL A 159 -21.52 19.51 13.89
N PHE A 160 -21.17 20.11 12.75
CA PHE A 160 -21.87 21.27 12.18
C PHE A 160 -23.00 20.78 11.30
N PHE A 161 -24.22 21.20 11.60
CA PHE A 161 -25.42 20.67 10.96
C PHE A 161 -26.49 21.74 10.74
N SER A 162 -27.47 21.41 9.89
CA SER A 162 -28.68 22.19 9.62
C SER A 162 -29.88 21.25 9.54
N SER A 163 -31.05 21.71 9.95
CA SER A 163 -32.29 20.91 9.97
C SER A 163 -32.75 20.50 8.57
N ASN A 164 -32.53 21.30 7.58
CA ASN A 164 -32.95 21.08 6.18
C ASN A 164 -31.93 20.26 5.37
N CYS A 165 -30.96 19.67 6.02
CA CYS A 165 -29.91 18.89 5.38
C CYS A 165 -30.18 17.38 5.49
N PRO A 166 -30.59 16.69 4.39
CA PRO A 166 -30.85 15.25 4.43
C PRO A 166 -29.61 14.41 4.85
N TYR A 167 -28.43 14.87 4.47
CA TYR A 167 -27.16 14.22 4.83
C TYR A 167 -26.84 14.35 6.32
N CYS A 168 -27.24 15.46 6.95
CA CYS A 168 -27.09 15.65 8.40
C CYS A 168 -27.98 14.65 9.18
N ILE A 169 -29.22 14.48 8.72
CA ILE A 169 -30.17 13.52 9.31
C ILE A 169 -29.64 12.09 9.20
N ALA A 170 -28.99 11.75 8.09
CA ALA A 170 -28.41 10.43 7.88
C ALA A 170 -27.14 10.19 8.72
N LEU A 171 -26.31 11.22 8.93
CA LEU A 171 -25.05 11.11 9.66
C LEU A 171 -25.26 11.00 11.18
N GLU A 172 -26.20 11.77 11.76
CA GLU A 172 -26.38 11.86 13.22
C GLU A 172 -26.49 10.51 13.94
N PRO A 173 -27.32 9.54 13.50
CA PRO A 173 -27.41 8.24 14.17
C PRO A 173 -26.11 7.44 14.08
N VAL A 174 -25.41 7.48 12.93
CA VAL A 174 -24.14 6.78 12.74
C VAL A 174 -23.06 7.37 13.66
N LEU A 175 -22.98 8.70 13.74
CA LEU A 175 -22.05 9.40 14.61
C LEU A 175 -22.35 9.14 16.10
N ASN A 176 -23.63 9.06 16.47
CA ASN A 176 -24.04 8.71 17.84
C ASN A 176 -23.62 7.28 18.22
N ASP A 177 -23.77 6.33 17.30
CA ASP A 177 -23.35 4.95 17.52
C ASP A 177 -21.83 4.83 17.59
N PHE A 178 -21.10 5.55 16.74
CA PHE A 178 -19.66 5.69 16.80
C PHE A 178 -19.19 6.28 18.13
N ALA A 179 -19.81 7.38 18.56
CA ALA A 179 -19.49 8.03 19.82
C ALA A 179 -19.70 7.10 21.03
N LYS A 180 -20.82 6.37 21.06
CA LYS A 180 -21.10 5.38 22.11
C LYS A 180 -20.15 4.20 22.10
N LYS A 181 -19.80 3.70 20.91
CA LYS A 181 -18.90 2.54 20.75
C LYS A 181 -17.49 2.82 21.27
N TYR A 182 -16.98 4.01 21.01
CA TYR A 182 -15.59 4.36 21.31
C TYR A 182 -15.41 5.38 22.46
N GLY A 183 -16.50 5.96 22.95
CA GLY A 183 -16.48 6.88 24.07
C GLY A 183 -16.14 8.32 23.70
N PHE A 184 -16.36 8.72 22.44
CA PHE A 184 -16.16 10.11 22.03
C PHE A 184 -17.20 11.03 22.64
N LYS A 185 -16.78 12.21 23.06
CA LYS A 185 -17.67 13.33 23.33
C LYS A 185 -17.99 14.01 22.01
N VAL A 186 -19.29 14.17 21.74
CA VAL A 186 -19.77 14.83 20.53
C VAL A 186 -20.74 15.94 20.93
N GLU A 187 -20.52 17.12 20.41
CA GLU A 187 -21.39 18.28 20.54
C GLU A 187 -21.85 18.74 19.14
N ALA A 188 -23.06 19.26 19.07
CA ALA A 188 -23.62 19.73 17.80
C ALA A 188 -23.58 21.26 17.73
N VAL A 189 -23.19 21.79 16.58
CA VAL A 189 -23.22 23.24 16.27
C VAL A 189 -24.26 23.47 15.18
N SER A 190 -25.33 24.15 15.54
CA SER A 190 -26.42 24.45 14.60
C SER A 190 -26.08 25.68 13.76
N LEU A 191 -26.30 25.55 12.44
CA LEU A 191 -26.12 26.60 11.45
C LEU A 191 -27.41 27.40 11.19
N ASP A 192 -28.59 26.83 11.56
CA ASP A 192 -29.92 27.40 11.29
C ASP A 192 -30.79 27.57 12.54
N GLY A 193 -30.22 27.38 13.74
CA GLY A 193 -30.94 27.48 15.01
C GLY A 193 -31.68 26.24 15.42
N SER A 194 -31.60 25.14 14.67
CA SER A 194 -32.24 23.85 14.96
C SER A 194 -31.53 23.11 16.12
N ILE A 195 -32.22 22.10 16.67
CA ILE A 195 -31.69 21.28 17.78
C ILE A 195 -31.49 19.86 17.30
N SER A 196 -30.29 19.29 17.54
CA SER A 196 -30.01 17.88 17.29
C SER A 196 -30.79 16.96 18.20
N LYS A 197 -31.17 15.78 17.68
CA LYS A 197 -31.83 14.73 18.46
C LYS A 197 -30.88 13.94 19.36
N TYR A 198 -29.60 13.93 19.00
CA TYR A 198 -28.61 13.02 19.58
C TYR A 198 -27.58 13.74 20.44
N PHE A 199 -27.30 15.03 20.16
CA PHE A 199 -26.19 15.76 20.77
C PHE A 199 -26.65 17.07 21.40
N LYS A 200 -25.93 17.48 22.44
CA LYS A 200 -26.10 18.81 23.02
C LYS A 200 -25.78 19.83 21.95
N THR A 201 -26.69 20.76 21.71
CA THR A 201 -26.62 21.70 20.60
C THR A 201 -26.26 23.11 21.09
N TYR A 202 -25.30 23.71 20.38
CA TYR A 202 -24.93 25.12 20.53
C TYR A 202 -25.31 25.90 19.28
N GLN A 203 -25.79 27.11 19.50
CA GLN A 203 -26.09 28.05 18.41
C GLN A 203 -24.91 29.02 18.29
N ASN A 204 -23.98 28.74 17.40
CA ASN A 204 -22.80 29.59 17.20
C ASN A 204 -22.39 29.62 15.74
N GLN A 205 -23.03 30.52 14.98
CA GLN A 205 -22.72 30.75 13.57
C GLN A 205 -21.32 31.37 13.37
N GLU A 206 -20.84 32.19 14.32
CA GLU A 206 -19.53 32.84 14.21
C GLU A 206 -18.37 31.84 14.18
N ILE A 207 -18.49 30.69 14.85
CA ILE A 207 -17.47 29.63 14.82
C ILE A 207 -17.45 28.99 13.44
N ALA A 208 -18.59 28.73 12.82
CA ALA A 208 -18.66 28.17 11.48
C ALA A 208 -18.02 29.12 10.44
N GLU A 209 -18.25 30.43 10.57
CA GLU A 209 -17.64 31.44 9.71
C GLU A 209 -16.12 31.52 9.90
N LYS A 210 -15.66 31.55 11.17
CA LYS A 210 -14.22 31.56 11.48
C LYS A 210 -13.47 30.32 10.98
N LEU A 211 -14.14 29.16 10.98
CA LEU A 211 -13.59 27.90 10.47
C LEU A 211 -13.84 27.74 8.97
N ASN A 212 -14.43 28.73 8.31
CA ASN A 212 -14.78 28.71 6.86
C ASN A 212 -15.56 27.44 6.45
N LEU A 213 -16.47 26.98 7.32
CA LEU A 213 -17.27 25.77 7.10
C LEU A 213 -18.49 26.12 6.24
N GLN A 214 -18.38 25.92 4.95
CA GLN A 214 -19.41 26.26 3.96
C GLN A 214 -20.44 25.16 3.71
N LYS A 215 -20.20 23.95 4.21
CA LYS A 215 -21.03 22.75 3.91
C LYS A 215 -21.36 21.98 5.19
N ALA A 216 -22.62 21.60 5.30
CA ALA A 216 -23.11 20.69 6.33
C ALA A 216 -23.47 19.32 5.70
N PRO A 217 -23.28 18.19 6.43
CA PRO A 217 -22.64 18.12 7.73
C PRO A 217 -21.10 18.15 7.62
N THR A 218 -20.44 18.70 8.64
CA THR A 218 -18.98 18.62 8.79
C THR A 218 -18.66 18.25 10.23
N ILE A 219 -17.78 17.29 10.45
CA ILE A 219 -17.28 16.90 11.77
C ILE A 219 -15.88 17.48 11.93
N VAL A 220 -15.71 18.29 12.95
CA VAL A 220 -14.42 18.87 13.35
C VAL A 220 -13.96 18.21 14.65
N ALA A 221 -12.74 17.73 14.67
CA ALA A 221 -12.07 17.25 15.86
C ALA A 221 -11.25 18.39 16.50
N VAL A 222 -11.35 18.50 17.81
CA VAL A 222 -10.62 19.52 18.60
C VAL A 222 -9.89 18.81 19.73
N THR A 223 -8.61 19.06 19.91
CA THR A 223 -7.87 18.52 21.07
C THR A 223 -8.32 19.17 22.37
N ASN A 224 -8.24 18.45 23.48
CA ASN A 224 -8.73 18.91 24.79
C ASN A 224 -8.03 20.19 25.27
N ASP A 225 -6.81 20.46 24.79
CA ASP A 225 -6.08 21.70 25.05
C ASP A 225 -6.48 22.84 24.10
N SER A 226 -7.41 22.57 23.17
CA SER A 226 -7.93 23.49 22.14
C SER A 226 -6.86 24.07 21.19
N ASN A 227 -5.65 23.48 21.16
CA ASN A 227 -4.54 23.99 20.36
C ASN A 227 -4.61 23.49 18.90
N ILE A 228 -5.16 22.29 18.69
CA ILE A 228 -5.25 21.66 17.36
C ILE A 228 -6.72 21.41 17.06
N HIS A 229 -7.15 21.83 15.88
CA HIS A 229 -8.45 21.49 15.34
C HIS A 229 -8.31 21.14 13.86
N PHE A 230 -9.05 20.14 13.41
CA PHE A 230 -9.05 19.71 12.03
C PHE A 230 -10.40 19.13 11.63
N GLU A 231 -10.68 19.21 10.34
CA GLU A 231 -11.85 18.57 9.78
C GLU A 231 -11.62 17.06 9.69
N LEU A 232 -12.45 16.31 10.42
CA LEU A 232 -12.39 14.84 10.42
C LEU A 232 -13.17 14.25 9.24
N ILE A 233 -14.38 14.74 9.00
CA ILE A 233 -15.28 14.28 7.93
C ILE A 233 -16.06 15.47 7.37
N ARG A 234 -16.20 15.51 6.06
CA ARG A 234 -17.10 16.42 5.34
C ARG A 234 -18.15 15.63 4.58
N GLY A 235 -19.42 15.87 4.89
CA GLY A 235 -20.55 15.14 4.35
C GLY A 235 -20.97 13.96 5.22
N THR A 236 -21.78 13.06 4.67
CA THR A 236 -22.20 11.84 5.37
C THR A 236 -21.07 10.81 5.36
N ALA A 237 -21.05 9.97 6.41
CA ALA A 237 -20.07 8.89 6.53
C ALA A 237 -20.74 7.64 7.13
N SER A 238 -20.23 6.49 6.76
CA SER A 238 -20.49 5.20 7.36
C SER A 238 -19.68 5.01 8.65
N MET A 239 -19.99 3.98 9.43
CA MET A 239 -19.23 3.62 10.61
C MET A 239 -17.75 3.35 10.27
N SER A 240 -17.47 2.62 9.19
CA SER A 240 -16.10 2.30 8.77
C SER A 240 -15.31 3.53 8.32
N GLU A 241 -15.96 4.49 7.66
CA GLU A 241 -15.30 5.74 7.28
C GLU A 241 -14.98 6.62 8.50
N LEU A 242 -15.83 6.63 9.53
CA LEU A 242 -15.53 7.29 10.80
C LEU A 242 -14.39 6.59 11.54
N GLU A 243 -14.35 5.27 11.53
CA GLU A 243 -13.28 4.46 12.10
C GLU A 243 -11.93 4.74 11.42
N GLU A 244 -11.91 4.76 10.11
CA GLU A 244 -10.72 5.06 9.30
C GLU A 244 -10.22 6.50 9.54
N ALA A 245 -11.12 7.48 9.49
CA ALA A 245 -10.79 8.88 9.79
C ALA A 245 -10.23 9.05 11.21
N GLY A 246 -10.80 8.34 12.19
CA GLY A 246 -10.30 8.32 13.56
C GLY A 246 -8.92 7.71 13.68
N LEU A 247 -8.61 6.63 12.95
CA LEU A 247 -7.26 6.06 12.91
C LEU A 247 -6.24 7.05 12.36
N LEU A 248 -6.56 7.68 11.23
CA LEU A 248 -5.69 8.71 10.62
C LEU A 248 -5.46 9.88 11.58
N ALA A 249 -6.51 10.31 12.30
CA ALA A 249 -6.38 11.35 13.32
C ALA A 249 -5.47 10.91 14.47
N SER A 250 -5.57 9.67 14.93
CA SER A 250 -4.72 9.10 15.97
C SER A 250 -3.25 9.07 15.54
N GLU A 251 -2.98 8.64 14.32
CA GLU A 251 -1.63 8.61 13.74
C GLU A 251 -1.06 10.02 13.57
N TYR A 252 -1.89 10.96 13.11
CA TYR A 252 -1.49 12.36 12.96
C TYR A 252 -1.07 12.96 14.28
N LEU A 253 -1.89 12.84 15.33
CA LEU A 253 -1.59 13.40 16.66
C LEU A 253 -0.37 12.72 17.31
N SER A 254 -0.11 11.45 17.01
CA SER A 254 1.06 10.72 17.51
C SER A 254 2.35 11.18 16.84
N ASN A 255 2.31 11.43 15.53
CA ASN A 255 3.50 11.77 14.73
C ASN A 255 3.84 13.27 14.77
N TYR A 256 2.84 14.13 15.02
CA TYR A 256 2.99 15.59 14.98
C TYR A 256 2.47 16.28 16.24
N PRO A 257 2.95 15.92 17.45
CA PRO A 257 2.42 16.43 18.72
C PRO A 257 2.59 17.94 18.93
N ASN A 258 3.50 18.58 18.17
CA ASN A 258 3.82 20.01 18.30
C ASN A 258 3.34 20.85 17.10
N ASN A 259 2.54 20.31 16.21
CA ASN A 259 2.11 21.04 15.03
C ASN A 259 0.86 21.88 15.36
N THR A 260 1.09 23.13 15.77
CA THR A 260 0.04 24.13 16.08
C THR A 260 -0.52 24.82 14.82
N GLU A 261 -0.11 24.43 13.63
CA GLU A 261 -0.68 24.98 12.40
C GLU A 261 -2.07 24.40 12.15
N ASN A 262 -3.06 25.28 12.17
CA ASN A 262 -4.46 24.99 11.85
C ASN A 262 -4.55 24.36 10.46
N ILE A 263 -4.86 23.05 10.39
CA ILE A 263 -4.96 22.28 9.14
C ILE A 263 -6.11 22.77 8.26
N LEU A 264 -7.02 23.58 8.78
CA LEU A 264 -8.08 24.22 7.99
C LEU A 264 -7.59 25.31 7.01
N LYS A 265 -6.28 25.63 6.98
CA LYS A 265 -5.70 26.61 6.03
C LYS A 265 -5.46 26.10 4.61
N VAL A 266 -5.94 24.95 4.21
CA VAL A 266 -5.65 24.37 2.89
C VAL A 266 -6.68 24.76 1.85
N THR A 267 -7.14 26.00 1.77
CA THR A 267 -7.80 26.48 0.52
C THR A 267 -7.76 28.00 0.36
N GLU A 268 -6.66 28.66 0.63
CA GLU A 268 -6.52 30.07 0.24
C GLU A 268 -5.79 30.30 -1.10
N ASN A 269 -5.47 29.28 -1.88
CA ASN A 269 -4.91 29.48 -3.22
C ASN A 269 -5.53 28.51 -4.24
N GLY A 270 -6.66 28.94 -4.80
CA GLY A 270 -7.34 28.28 -5.90
C GLY A 270 -8.24 29.28 -6.64
N ASN A 271 -7.59 30.27 -7.27
CA ASN A 271 -8.17 31.01 -8.40
C ASN A 271 -8.09 30.17 -9.66
#